data_a6d7ad91b4726e310802d00e3b7f98c4
#
_entry.id   a6d7ad91b4726e310802d00e3b7f98c4
#
_cell.length_a   1.000
_cell.length_b   1.000
_cell.length_c   1.000
_cell.angle_alpha   90.00
_cell.angle_beta   90.00
_cell.angle_gamma   90.00
#
_symmetry.space_group_name_H-M   'P 1'
#
loop_
_entity.id
_entity.type
_entity.pdbx_description
1 polymer ?
#
loop_
_entity_poly.entity_id
_entity_poly.type
_entity_poly.pdbx_seq_one_letter_code
_entity_poly.pdbx_strand_id
1 'polypeptide(L)'
;MLLPEAKFLLDGESELKASGGWMVGAANGLLDNYDIDLAIASVAYGIDSLIKKRGSRISYYYIPIGKGNKRVNKDYESYCKEINDDFLPDLVHIHGSEYSHGLAYVKACGSSKAVLSIQGMTSVYAQYYNYGLTLSQIIRNITLRDCIKRKTLLSEQDDFYKRGKYEIELIKTLKHVIGRTSWDYANSLAINPNIEYHFCNETLRSQFYTEKWEYSKCEKNTIFCSSAQDPIKGFHQLLKSIAIVKRVIPDIKVRVAGPDVTLSSHPSGYTKRRGYGKILIERIKKYKLENNIEFLGPLDAEEMKTQYLRANLFVCPSTIENSPNSVGEAQMLGVPCIATYTGGVMDMIPNVQCGKMVRFEEVGMMAVAIINTLNESKHFDNSVEVSVARNRHDSKQNAVCLYNIYREIIQ
;
A
#
# COMPACT_ATOMS: atom_id res chain seq x y z
N MET A 1 -11.89 0.31 -4.69
CA MET A 1 -11.89 0.96 -3.37
C MET A 1 -12.93 2.06 -3.40
N LEU A 2 -13.80 2.17 -2.40
CA LEU A 2 -14.80 3.24 -2.32
C LEU A 2 -14.29 4.33 -1.37
N LEU A 3 -14.45 5.60 -1.74
CA LEU A 3 -14.23 6.71 -0.82
C LEU A 3 -15.28 6.69 0.31
N PRO A 4 -15.04 7.33 1.45
CA PRO A 4 -15.99 7.36 2.58
C PRO A 4 -17.41 7.81 2.18
N GLU A 5 -17.54 8.96 1.50
CA GLU A 5 -18.83 9.44 1.00
C GLU A 5 -19.48 8.45 0.03
N ALA A 6 -18.70 7.86 -0.87
CA ALA A 6 -19.20 6.86 -1.81
C ALA A 6 -19.78 5.63 -1.09
N LYS A 7 -19.15 5.17 -0.02
CA LYS A 7 -19.64 4.04 0.74
C LYS A 7 -20.91 4.40 1.50
N PHE A 8 -20.93 5.56 2.14
CA PHE A 8 -22.13 6.07 2.83
C PHE A 8 -23.35 6.18 1.88
N LEU A 9 -23.15 6.70 0.66
CA LEU A 9 -24.19 6.81 -0.35
C LEU A 9 -24.70 5.46 -0.87
N LEU A 10 -23.85 4.43 -0.84
CA LEU A 10 -24.22 3.08 -1.31
C LEU A 10 -24.91 2.26 -0.21
N ASP A 11 -24.32 2.19 0.98
CA ASP A 11 -24.67 1.22 2.03
C ASP A 11 -25.30 1.89 3.28
N GLY A 12 -25.26 3.22 3.40
CA GLY A 12 -25.68 3.95 4.61
C GLY A 12 -24.71 3.82 5.79
N GLU A 13 -23.56 3.19 5.60
CA GLU A 13 -22.55 3.02 6.66
C GLU A 13 -21.56 4.19 6.70
N SER A 14 -21.49 4.88 7.85
CA SER A 14 -20.63 6.05 8.07
C SER A 14 -19.18 5.71 8.47
N GLU A 15 -18.92 4.50 8.95
CA GLU A 15 -17.59 4.11 9.44
C GLU A 15 -16.83 3.26 8.42
N LEU A 16 -15.89 3.90 7.75
CA LEU A 16 -14.81 3.22 7.03
C LEU A 16 -13.54 3.24 7.87
N LYS A 17 -13.11 2.06 8.32
CA LYS A 17 -11.69 1.87 8.66
C LYS A 17 -10.90 2.13 7.38
N ALA A 18 -10.12 3.21 7.42
CA ALA A 18 -9.61 3.92 6.27
C ALA A 18 -8.82 3.05 5.27
N SER A 19 -9.34 2.96 4.07
CA SER A 19 -8.55 2.60 2.89
C SER A 19 -8.64 3.75 1.88
N GLY A 20 -7.51 4.12 1.24
CA GLY A 20 -7.51 5.13 0.18
C GLY A 20 -7.47 6.58 0.62
N GLY A 21 -6.93 6.89 1.79
CA GLY A 21 -6.82 8.26 2.28
C GLY A 21 -6.10 9.22 1.33
N TRP A 22 -5.13 8.73 0.55
CA TRP A 22 -4.45 9.50 -0.49
C TRP A 22 -5.39 9.92 -1.64
N MET A 23 -6.36 9.08 -2.03
CA MET A 23 -7.36 9.46 -3.05
C MET A 23 -8.31 10.55 -2.54
N VAL A 24 -8.71 10.49 -1.26
CA VAL A 24 -9.49 11.55 -0.62
C VAL A 24 -8.69 12.86 -0.63
N GLY A 25 -7.41 12.80 -0.25
CA GLY A 25 -6.52 13.95 -0.27
C GLY A 25 -6.37 14.56 -1.66
N ALA A 26 -6.18 13.74 -2.70
CA ALA A 26 -6.08 14.19 -4.08
C ALA A 26 -7.39 14.82 -4.58
N ALA A 27 -8.55 14.17 -4.36
CA ALA A 27 -9.85 14.69 -4.75
C ALA A 27 -10.18 16.03 -4.08
N ASN A 28 -9.99 16.12 -2.76
CA ASN A 28 -10.21 17.37 -2.04
C ASN A 28 -9.23 18.46 -2.48
N GLY A 29 -7.95 18.13 -2.66
CA GLY A 29 -6.94 19.07 -3.12
C GLY A 29 -7.29 19.69 -4.49
N LEU A 30 -7.83 18.92 -5.41
CA LEU A 30 -8.32 19.41 -6.71
C LEU A 30 -9.57 20.28 -6.53
N LEU A 31 -10.60 19.78 -5.84
CA LEU A 31 -11.87 20.47 -5.68
C LEU A 31 -11.81 21.76 -4.83
N ASP A 32 -10.82 21.86 -3.93
CA ASP A 32 -10.64 23.05 -3.09
C ASP A 32 -9.90 24.19 -3.79
N ASN A 33 -9.12 23.86 -4.82
CA ASN A 33 -8.26 24.84 -5.49
C ASN A 33 -8.66 25.15 -6.94
N TYR A 34 -9.51 24.30 -7.57
CA TYR A 34 -9.84 24.45 -8.99
C TYR A 34 -11.32 24.23 -9.25
N ASP A 35 -11.84 24.96 -10.23
CA ASP A 35 -13.22 24.78 -10.73
C ASP A 35 -13.21 23.59 -11.72
N ILE A 36 -13.54 22.42 -11.20
CA ILE A 36 -13.61 21.16 -11.96
C ILE A 36 -14.86 20.38 -11.60
N ASP A 37 -15.44 19.71 -12.55
CA ASP A 37 -16.47 18.71 -12.31
C ASP A 37 -15.80 17.33 -12.16
N LEU A 38 -15.97 16.68 -11.00
CA LEU A 38 -15.30 15.44 -10.66
C LEU A 38 -16.29 14.27 -10.54
N ALA A 39 -15.99 13.19 -11.26
CA ALA A 39 -16.66 11.92 -11.09
C ALA A 39 -15.68 10.82 -10.65
N ILE A 40 -16.14 9.88 -9.83
CA ILE A 40 -15.36 8.72 -9.40
C ILE A 40 -16.12 7.44 -9.72
N ALA A 41 -15.53 6.62 -10.60
CA ALA A 41 -16.01 5.28 -10.89
C ALA A 41 -15.28 4.23 -10.06
N SER A 42 -16.00 3.37 -9.36
CA SER A 42 -15.42 2.33 -8.52
C SER A 42 -16.21 1.03 -8.60
N VAL A 43 -15.53 -0.10 -8.54
CA VAL A 43 -16.21 -1.40 -8.42
C VAL A 43 -16.82 -1.57 -7.03
N ALA A 44 -18.03 -2.11 -6.98
CA ALA A 44 -18.77 -2.35 -5.76
C ALA A 44 -19.32 -3.77 -5.69
N TYR A 45 -19.45 -4.28 -4.46
CA TYR A 45 -20.08 -5.58 -4.18
C TYR A 45 -21.57 -5.39 -3.90
N GLY A 46 -22.37 -6.43 -4.13
CA GLY A 46 -23.79 -6.46 -3.72
C GLY A 46 -24.72 -5.66 -4.62
N ILE A 47 -24.25 -5.26 -5.80
CA ILE A 47 -25.07 -4.62 -6.83
C ILE A 47 -25.04 -5.43 -8.13
N ASP A 48 -26.13 -5.40 -8.88
CA ASP A 48 -26.30 -6.18 -10.12
C ASP A 48 -26.25 -5.31 -11.39
N SER A 49 -26.31 -3.97 -11.26
CA SER A 49 -26.25 -2.99 -12.37
C SER A 49 -25.41 -1.78 -11.98
N LEU A 50 -25.04 -0.99 -12.98
CA LEU A 50 -24.40 0.30 -12.77
C LEU A 50 -25.32 1.23 -11.96
N ILE A 51 -24.78 1.82 -10.91
CA ILE A 51 -25.51 2.80 -10.07
C ILE A 51 -24.76 4.13 -10.13
N LYS A 52 -25.53 5.22 -10.37
CA LYS A 52 -25.04 6.60 -10.26
C LYS A 52 -25.63 7.25 -9.01
N LYS A 53 -24.79 7.91 -8.22
CA LYS A 53 -25.19 8.73 -7.06
C LYS A 53 -24.50 10.07 -7.12
N ARG A 54 -25.16 11.12 -6.68
CA ARG A 54 -24.54 12.44 -6.51
C ARG A 54 -24.21 12.63 -5.04
N GLY A 55 -22.93 12.87 -4.75
CA GLY A 55 -22.46 13.32 -3.44
C GLY A 55 -22.51 14.84 -3.32
N SER A 56 -21.87 15.36 -2.28
CA SER A 56 -21.81 16.79 -2.00
C SER A 56 -21.10 17.59 -3.11
N ARG A 57 -19.98 17.06 -3.60
CA ARG A 57 -19.12 17.71 -4.63
C ARG A 57 -18.75 16.78 -5.78
N ILE A 58 -19.00 15.46 -5.67
CA ILE A 58 -18.50 14.41 -6.55
C ILE A 58 -19.67 13.59 -7.07
N SER A 59 -19.64 13.21 -8.35
CA SER A 59 -20.52 12.18 -8.91
C SER A 59 -19.89 10.81 -8.73
N TYR A 60 -20.63 9.83 -8.23
CA TYR A 60 -20.14 8.47 -7.99
C TYR A 60 -20.84 7.47 -8.91
N TYR A 61 -20.02 6.63 -9.55
CA TYR A 61 -20.48 5.50 -10.35
C TYR A 61 -20.01 4.19 -9.70
N TYR A 62 -20.93 3.29 -9.41
CA TYR A 62 -20.65 1.99 -8.81
C TYR A 62 -20.82 0.92 -9.85
N ILE A 63 -19.71 0.29 -10.20
CA ILE A 63 -19.64 -0.77 -11.21
C ILE A 63 -19.79 -2.12 -10.52
N PRO A 64 -20.76 -3.00 -10.91
CA PRO A 64 -20.93 -4.28 -10.27
C PRO A 64 -19.71 -5.19 -10.46
N ILE A 65 -19.26 -5.81 -9.38
CA ILE A 65 -18.35 -6.96 -9.45
C ILE A 65 -19.14 -8.18 -9.90
N GLY A 66 -18.74 -8.82 -11.00
CA GLY A 66 -19.41 -9.99 -11.53
C GLY A 66 -19.55 -11.13 -10.53
N LYS A 67 -20.60 -11.97 -10.68
CA LYS A 67 -20.87 -13.12 -9.82
C LYS A 67 -19.64 -14.02 -9.68
N GLY A 68 -19.35 -14.43 -8.43
CA GLY A 68 -18.20 -15.29 -8.12
C GLY A 68 -16.89 -14.53 -7.89
N ASN A 69 -16.92 -13.23 -7.58
CA ASN A 69 -15.74 -12.42 -7.26
C ASN A 69 -14.71 -12.37 -8.40
N LYS A 70 -15.15 -12.50 -9.64
CA LYS A 70 -14.28 -12.46 -10.81
C LYS A 70 -13.76 -11.01 -10.97
N ARG A 71 -12.50 -10.82 -10.67
CA ARG A 71 -11.78 -9.54 -10.87
C ARG A 71 -11.69 -9.10 -12.34
N VAL A 72 -12.10 -9.95 -13.26
CA VAL A 72 -12.26 -9.68 -14.69
C VAL A 72 -13.71 -9.91 -15.02
N ASN A 73 -14.44 -8.85 -15.27
CA ASN A 73 -15.81 -8.89 -15.77
C ASN A 73 -15.80 -8.49 -17.24
N LYS A 74 -16.43 -9.30 -18.10
CA LYS A 74 -16.56 -8.98 -19.53
C LYS A 74 -17.40 -7.72 -19.76
N ASP A 75 -18.23 -7.36 -18.79
CA ASP A 75 -19.13 -6.21 -18.88
C ASP A 75 -18.46 -4.89 -18.48
N TYR A 76 -17.19 -4.91 -17.99
CA TYR A 76 -16.48 -3.68 -17.61
C TYR A 76 -16.33 -2.69 -18.77
N GLU A 77 -16.12 -3.18 -20.00
CA GLU A 77 -16.00 -2.33 -21.17
C GLU A 77 -17.32 -1.61 -21.44
N SER A 78 -18.48 -2.28 -21.33
CA SER A 78 -19.79 -1.66 -21.52
C SER A 78 -20.10 -0.63 -20.44
N TYR A 79 -19.80 -0.91 -19.18
CA TYR A 79 -19.98 0.04 -18.08
C TYR A 79 -19.05 1.25 -18.22
N CYS A 80 -17.80 1.04 -18.63
CA CYS A 80 -16.87 2.15 -18.90
C CYS A 80 -17.40 3.06 -20.01
N LYS A 81 -17.95 2.48 -21.09
CA LYS A 81 -18.55 3.25 -22.17
C LYS A 81 -19.79 4.02 -21.71
N GLU A 82 -20.70 3.38 -20.97
CA GLU A 82 -21.89 4.02 -20.41
C GLU A 82 -21.53 5.21 -19.50
N ILE A 83 -20.53 5.07 -18.61
CA ILE A 83 -20.05 6.15 -17.76
C ILE A 83 -19.41 7.27 -18.58
N ASN A 84 -18.60 6.92 -19.58
CA ASN A 84 -17.94 7.88 -20.45
C ASN A 84 -18.96 8.70 -21.25
N ASP A 85 -20.01 8.07 -21.77
CA ASP A 85 -21.05 8.71 -22.56
C ASP A 85 -22.00 9.57 -21.68
N ASP A 86 -22.18 9.22 -20.39
CA ASP A 86 -23.00 9.97 -19.44
C ASP A 86 -22.24 11.17 -18.84
N PHE A 87 -20.96 11.03 -18.51
CA PHE A 87 -20.19 12.10 -17.87
C PHE A 87 -19.43 12.99 -18.86
N LEU A 88 -19.06 12.46 -20.02
CA LEU A 88 -18.29 13.14 -21.08
C LEU A 88 -16.97 13.75 -20.56
N PRO A 89 -16.07 12.97 -19.95
CA PRO A 89 -14.87 13.50 -19.33
C PRO A 89 -13.89 14.11 -20.34
N ASP A 90 -13.24 15.21 -19.97
CA ASP A 90 -12.09 15.73 -20.70
C ASP A 90 -10.86 14.88 -20.47
N LEU A 91 -10.72 14.32 -19.27
CA LEU A 91 -9.63 13.44 -18.85
C LEU A 91 -10.12 12.33 -17.93
N VAL A 92 -9.56 11.14 -18.07
CA VAL A 92 -9.78 10.02 -17.16
C VAL A 92 -8.48 9.62 -16.49
N HIS A 93 -8.46 9.75 -15.16
CA HIS A 93 -7.33 9.31 -14.34
C HIS A 93 -7.58 7.91 -13.79
N ILE A 94 -6.82 6.94 -14.26
CA ILE A 94 -6.84 5.55 -13.80
C ILE A 94 -5.93 5.43 -12.60
N HIS A 95 -6.48 5.14 -11.42
CA HIS A 95 -5.71 4.94 -10.19
C HIS A 95 -5.35 3.48 -9.98
N GLY A 96 -4.07 3.16 -10.25
CA GLY A 96 -3.50 1.81 -10.10
C GLY A 96 -3.71 0.93 -11.35
N SER A 97 -2.69 0.15 -11.62
CA SER A 97 -2.61 -0.81 -12.74
C SER A 97 -2.98 -2.24 -12.34
N GLU A 98 -3.26 -2.47 -11.05
CA GLU A 98 -3.35 -3.81 -10.46
C GLU A 98 -4.60 -4.60 -10.87
N TYR A 99 -5.56 -3.96 -11.52
CA TYR A 99 -6.84 -4.56 -11.90
C TYR A 99 -7.20 -4.28 -13.36
N SER A 100 -8.04 -5.12 -13.92
CA SER A 100 -8.42 -5.07 -15.35
C SER A 100 -9.34 -3.92 -15.75
N HIS A 101 -9.96 -3.20 -14.79
CA HIS A 101 -10.93 -2.16 -15.13
C HIS A 101 -10.31 -0.95 -15.84
N GLY A 102 -9.07 -0.58 -15.52
CA GLY A 102 -8.36 0.47 -16.27
C GLY A 102 -8.12 0.08 -17.72
N LEU A 103 -7.73 -1.18 -17.97
CA LEU A 103 -7.58 -1.71 -19.34
C LEU A 103 -8.93 -1.79 -20.06
N ALA A 104 -10.02 -2.15 -19.36
CA ALA A 104 -11.35 -2.16 -19.93
C ALA A 104 -11.81 -0.76 -20.38
N TYR A 105 -11.50 0.28 -19.60
CA TYR A 105 -11.76 1.65 -20.02
C TYR A 105 -11.03 1.99 -21.32
N VAL A 106 -9.73 1.72 -21.37
CA VAL A 106 -8.92 2.04 -22.56
C VAL A 106 -9.38 1.27 -23.80
N LYS A 107 -9.82 0.01 -23.65
CA LYS A 107 -10.40 -0.78 -24.76
C LYS A 107 -11.73 -0.23 -25.26
N ALA A 108 -12.57 0.24 -24.34
CA ALA A 108 -13.91 0.71 -24.68
C ALA A 108 -13.93 2.16 -25.20
N CYS A 109 -13.09 3.04 -24.64
CA CYS A 109 -13.16 4.49 -24.83
C CYS A 109 -11.89 5.08 -25.47
N GLY A 110 -10.83 4.27 -25.62
CA GLY A 110 -9.54 4.74 -26.14
C GLY A 110 -8.61 5.27 -25.04
N SER A 111 -7.35 5.54 -25.41
CA SER A 111 -6.31 5.97 -24.50
C SER A 111 -5.98 7.47 -24.56
N SER A 112 -6.52 8.21 -25.53
CA SER A 112 -6.14 9.61 -25.79
C SER A 112 -6.45 10.57 -24.64
N LYS A 113 -7.48 10.26 -23.83
CA LYS A 113 -7.89 11.05 -22.67
C LYS A 113 -7.56 10.35 -21.35
N ALA A 114 -6.65 9.38 -21.35
CA ALA A 114 -6.38 8.57 -20.18
C ALA A 114 -4.95 8.78 -19.65
N VAL A 115 -4.83 8.92 -18.33
CA VAL A 115 -3.56 8.89 -17.61
C VAL A 115 -3.62 7.83 -16.49
N LEU A 116 -2.52 7.12 -16.27
CA LEU A 116 -2.41 6.08 -15.26
C LEU A 116 -1.50 6.52 -14.12
N SER A 117 -1.97 6.50 -12.87
CA SER A 117 -1.10 6.56 -11.70
C SER A 117 -0.66 5.16 -11.25
N ILE A 118 0.65 4.95 -11.18
CA ILE A 118 1.24 3.72 -10.66
C ILE A 118 1.17 3.73 -9.13
N GLN A 119 0.47 2.75 -8.55
CA GLN A 119 0.45 2.50 -7.11
C GLN A 119 1.51 1.47 -6.71
N GLY A 120 1.48 0.35 -7.35
CA GLY A 120 2.45 -0.71 -7.33
C GLY A 120 2.42 -1.41 -8.68
N MET A 121 3.40 -2.24 -8.97
CA MET A 121 3.46 -2.95 -10.24
C MET A 121 3.32 -4.45 -10.01
N THR A 122 2.13 -4.99 -10.26
CA THR A 122 1.83 -6.41 -10.02
C THR A 122 2.68 -7.35 -10.87
N SER A 123 3.06 -6.93 -12.08
CA SER A 123 3.98 -7.66 -12.96
C SER A 123 5.36 -7.87 -12.33
N VAL A 124 5.85 -6.87 -11.59
CA VAL A 124 7.13 -6.94 -10.87
C VAL A 124 6.93 -7.60 -9.51
N TYR A 125 5.90 -7.20 -8.76
CA TYR A 125 5.59 -7.73 -7.43
C TYR A 125 5.39 -9.25 -7.42
N ALA A 126 4.87 -9.82 -8.50
CA ALA A 126 4.71 -11.26 -8.67
C ALA A 126 6.01 -12.04 -8.44
N GLN A 127 7.15 -11.49 -8.84
CA GLN A 127 8.47 -12.13 -8.69
C GLN A 127 8.90 -12.18 -7.21
N TYR A 128 8.47 -11.21 -6.42
CA TYR A 128 8.88 -11.01 -5.01
C TYR A 128 7.82 -11.48 -4.01
N TYR A 129 6.65 -11.95 -4.46
CA TYR A 129 5.51 -12.24 -3.59
C TYR A 129 5.84 -13.20 -2.44
N ASN A 130 6.52 -14.30 -2.74
CA ASN A 130 6.94 -15.32 -1.78
C ASN A 130 8.44 -15.25 -1.43
N TYR A 131 9.11 -14.15 -1.74
CA TYR A 131 10.55 -14.04 -1.55
C TYR A 131 10.97 -14.29 -0.09
N GLY A 132 12.07 -15.04 0.12
CA GLY A 132 12.53 -15.47 1.44
C GLY A 132 11.82 -16.67 2.04
N LEU A 133 10.85 -17.26 1.30
CA LEU A 133 10.23 -18.56 1.60
C LEU A 133 10.68 -19.62 0.60
N THR A 134 11.01 -20.80 1.08
CA THR A 134 11.31 -21.94 0.18
C THR A 134 10.03 -22.63 -0.26
N LEU A 135 10.04 -23.26 -1.43
CA LEU A 135 8.90 -24.04 -1.93
C LEU A 135 8.47 -25.12 -0.92
N SER A 136 9.43 -25.80 -0.28
CA SER A 136 9.15 -26.79 0.77
C SER A 136 8.40 -26.18 1.95
N GLN A 137 8.79 -24.97 2.41
CA GLN A 137 8.07 -24.26 3.47
C GLN A 137 6.63 -23.93 3.07
N ILE A 138 6.42 -23.48 1.84
CA ILE A 138 5.10 -23.13 1.33
C ILE A 138 4.21 -24.37 1.29
N ILE A 139 4.69 -25.46 0.66
CA ILE A 139 3.91 -26.70 0.50
C ILE A 139 3.56 -27.31 1.87
N ARG A 140 4.53 -27.43 2.79
CA ARG A 140 4.30 -28.01 4.13
C ARG A 140 3.28 -27.21 4.95
N ASN A 141 3.13 -25.93 4.67
CA ASN A 141 2.26 -25.06 5.40
C ASN A 141 0.90 -24.79 4.72
N ILE A 142 0.59 -25.47 3.61
CA ILE A 142 -0.76 -25.42 3.02
C ILE A 142 -1.77 -25.91 4.07
N THR A 143 -2.84 -25.15 4.25
CA THR A 143 -3.91 -25.44 5.21
C THR A 143 -5.14 -26.00 4.51
N LEU A 144 -6.03 -26.67 5.26
CA LEU A 144 -7.31 -27.12 4.74
C LEU A 144 -8.14 -25.96 4.16
N ARG A 145 -8.08 -24.78 4.83
CA ARG A 145 -8.71 -23.56 4.34
C ARG A 145 -8.17 -23.15 2.96
N ASP A 146 -6.85 -23.20 2.79
CA ASP A 146 -6.24 -22.83 1.51
C ASP A 146 -6.68 -23.75 0.38
N CYS A 147 -6.83 -25.05 0.66
CA CYS A 147 -7.34 -26.02 -0.29
C CYS A 147 -8.82 -25.72 -0.65
N ILE A 148 -9.69 -25.56 0.36
CA ILE A 148 -11.12 -25.30 0.17
C ILE A 148 -11.34 -23.98 -0.59
N LYS A 149 -10.60 -22.93 -0.23
CA LYS A 149 -10.70 -21.60 -0.87
C LYS A 149 -9.91 -21.51 -2.17
N ARG A 150 -9.10 -22.51 -2.52
CA ARG A 150 -8.17 -22.49 -3.65
C ARG A 150 -7.26 -21.26 -3.63
N LYS A 151 -6.79 -20.88 -2.43
CA LYS A 151 -5.96 -19.68 -2.17
C LYS A 151 -4.71 -20.07 -1.38
N THR A 152 -3.82 -20.81 -2.00
CA THR A 152 -2.48 -21.09 -1.50
C THR A 152 -1.54 -19.91 -1.83
N LEU A 153 -0.39 -19.80 -1.16
CA LEU A 153 0.61 -18.78 -1.47
C LEU A 153 1.10 -18.84 -2.93
N LEU A 154 1.16 -20.04 -3.52
CA LEU A 154 1.51 -20.20 -4.93
C LEU A 154 0.41 -19.68 -5.86
N SER A 155 -0.85 -19.99 -5.55
CA SER A 155 -1.97 -19.47 -6.36
C SER A 155 -2.14 -17.96 -6.22
N GLU A 156 -1.82 -17.38 -5.06
CA GLU A 156 -1.82 -15.93 -4.87
C GLU A 156 -0.69 -15.25 -5.68
N GLN A 157 0.48 -15.86 -5.74
CA GLN A 157 1.57 -15.40 -6.61
C GLN A 157 1.18 -15.51 -8.10
N ASP A 158 0.54 -16.60 -8.51
CA ASP A 158 0.02 -16.77 -9.87
C ASP A 158 -1.05 -15.71 -10.21
N ASP A 159 -1.91 -15.35 -9.26
CA ASP A 159 -2.85 -14.23 -9.42
C ASP A 159 -2.15 -12.87 -9.66
N PHE A 160 -0.99 -12.64 -9.03
CA PHE A 160 -0.18 -11.46 -9.33
C PHE A 160 0.39 -11.52 -10.75
N TYR A 161 0.91 -12.65 -11.21
CA TYR A 161 1.37 -12.81 -12.60
C TYR A 161 0.23 -12.60 -13.62
N LYS A 162 -0.96 -13.12 -13.35
CA LYS A 162 -2.13 -12.91 -14.22
C LYS A 162 -2.53 -11.45 -14.30
N ARG A 163 -2.59 -10.75 -13.16
CA ARG A 163 -2.88 -9.31 -13.12
C ARG A 163 -1.78 -8.49 -13.79
N GLY A 164 -0.52 -8.89 -13.62
CA GLY A 164 0.61 -8.27 -14.28
C GLY A 164 0.51 -8.26 -15.81
N LYS A 165 -0.16 -9.26 -16.42
CA LYS A 165 -0.41 -9.26 -17.87
C LYS A 165 -1.35 -8.10 -18.29
N TYR A 166 -2.41 -7.84 -17.51
CA TYR A 166 -3.30 -6.71 -17.79
C TYR A 166 -2.61 -5.36 -17.57
N GLU A 167 -1.78 -5.26 -16.53
CA GLU A 167 -0.94 -4.10 -16.25
C GLU A 167 0.00 -3.78 -17.43
N ILE A 168 0.73 -4.77 -17.91
CA ILE A 168 1.65 -4.63 -19.06
C ILE A 168 0.88 -4.18 -20.31
N GLU A 169 -0.29 -4.79 -20.58
CA GLU A 169 -1.14 -4.40 -21.73
C GLU A 169 -1.63 -2.97 -21.58
N LEU A 170 -2.08 -2.57 -20.38
CA LEU A 170 -2.53 -1.20 -20.10
C LEU A 170 -1.40 -0.17 -20.32
N ILE A 171 -0.23 -0.39 -19.73
CA ILE A 171 0.90 0.54 -19.86
C ILE A 171 1.37 0.66 -21.32
N LYS A 172 1.33 -0.45 -22.09
CA LYS A 172 1.67 -0.41 -23.54
C LYS A 172 0.73 0.44 -24.37
N THR A 173 -0.52 0.59 -23.95
CA THR A 173 -1.54 1.33 -24.71
C THR A 173 -1.65 2.80 -24.31
N LEU A 174 -1.09 3.18 -23.17
CA LEU A 174 -1.16 4.54 -22.65
C LEU A 174 0.05 5.38 -23.10
N LYS A 175 -0.20 6.66 -23.29
CA LYS A 175 0.83 7.67 -23.52
C LYS A 175 1.32 8.27 -22.21
N HIS A 176 0.43 8.55 -21.27
CA HIS A 176 0.70 9.29 -20.05
C HIS A 176 0.66 8.40 -18.82
N VAL A 177 1.73 8.44 -18.01
CA VAL A 177 1.84 7.72 -16.74
C VAL A 177 2.31 8.68 -15.65
N ILE A 178 1.64 8.67 -14.51
CA ILE A 178 2.05 9.39 -13.29
C ILE A 178 2.69 8.39 -12.34
N GLY A 179 3.87 8.71 -11.85
CA GLY A 179 4.55 7.91 -10.84
C GLY A 179 5.27 8.79 -9.83
N ARG A 180 6.03 8.16 -8.92
CA ARG A 180 6.57 8.82 -7.73
C ARG A 180 8.02 8.47 -7.43
N THR A 181 8.57 7.52 -8.17
CA THR A 181 9.89 6.97 -7.88
C THR A 181 10.66 6.68 -9.16
N SER A 182 11.98 6.68 -9.06
CA SER A 182 12.85 6.22 -10.15
C SER A 182 12.57 4.76 -10.54
N TRP A 183 12.08 3.96 -9.59
CA TRP A 183 11.76 2.56 -9.81
C TRP A 183 10.51 2.37 -10.68
N ASP A 184 9.41 3.05 -10.39
CA ASP A 184 8.20 2.94 -11.22
C ASP A 184 8.38 3.59 -12.59
N TYR A 185 9.16 4.67 -12.68
CA TYR A 185 9.60 5.23 -13.95
C TYR A 185 10.35 4.20 -14.80
N ALA A 186 11.41 3.60 -14.25
CA ALA A 186 12.24 2.66 -14.98
C ALA A 186 11.45 1.43 -15.46
N ASN A 187 10.57 0.87 -14.60
CA ASN A 187 9.74 -0.27 -14.97
C ASN A 187 8.65 0.09 -15.99
N SER A 188 8.05 1.27 -15.89
CA SER A 188 7.09 1.75 -16.88
C SER A 188 7.73 1.97 -18.24
N LEU A 189 8.92 2.60 -18.28
CA LEU A 189 9.71 2.81 -19.49
C LEU A 189 10.15 1.47 -20.13
N ALA A 190 10.52 0.48 -19.31
CA ALA A 190 10.89 -0.85 -19.81
C ALA A 190 9.71 -1.59 -20.47
N ILE A 191 8.46 -1.30 -20.06
CA ILE A 191 7.25 -1.85 -20.67
C ILE A 191 6.86 -1.07 -21.93
N ASN A 192 6.92 0.26 -21.87
CA ASN A 192 6.56 1.14 -22.98
C ASN A 192 7.59 2.29 -23.09
N PRO A 193 8.54 2.21 -24.03
CA PRO A 193 9.58 3.23 -24.17
C PRO A 193 9.07 4.59 -24.69
N ASN A 194 7.82 4.68 -25.12
CA ASN A 194 7.20 5.89 -25.66
C ASN A 194 6.31 6.61 -24.63
N ILE A 195 6.32 6.23 -23.36
CA ILE A 195 5.51 6.89 -22.34
C ILE A 195 6.03 8.31 -22.06
N GLU A 196 5.10 9.22 -21.83
CA GLU A 196 5.34 10.49 -21.18
C GLU A 196 5.11 10.29 -19.67
N TYR A 197 6.21 10.27 -18.92
CA TYR A 197 6.15 10.06 -17.48
C TYR A 197 6.09 11.38 -16.73
N HIS A 198 5.11 11.51 -15.85
CA HIS A 198 4.87 12.67 -15.00
C HIS A 198 5.17 12.30 -13.55
N PHE A 199 6.06 13.06 -12.92
CA PHE A 199 6.35 12.88 -11.49
C PHE A 199 5.32 13.65 -10.65
N CYS A 200 4.59 12.95 -9.78
CA CYS A 200 3.66 13.56 -8.83
C CYS A 200 3.55 12.72 -7.57
N ASN A 201 3.90 13.31 -6.43
CA ASN A 201 3.77 12.66 -5.14
C ASN A 201 2.32 12.60 -4.66
N GLU A 202 2.06 11.80 -3.61
CA GLU A 202 0.76 11.67 -2.98
C GLU A 202 0.67 12.43 -1.65
N THR A 203 -0.48 13.01 -1.42
CA THR A 203 -0.87 13.56 -0.12
C THR A 203 -1.23 12.43 0.81
N LEU A 204 -0.63 12.39 2.00
CA LEU A 204 -0.95 11.42 3.03
C LEU A 204 -2.23 11.80 3.78
N ARG A 205 -2.68 10.92 4.68
CA ARG A 205 -3.83 11.18 5.54
C ARG A 205 -3.55 12.35 6.48
N SER A 206 -4.55 13.23 6.68
CA SER A 206 -4.39 14.50 7.41
C SER A 206 -3.84 14.35 8.84
N GLN A 207 -4.13 13.22 9.50
CA GLN A 207 -3.68 12.91 10.84
C GLN A 207 -2.16 12.94 11.01
N PHE A 208 -1.40 12.65 9.95
CA PHE A 208 0.06 12.56 9.99
C PHE A 208 0.79 13.91 9.85
N TYR A 209 0.03 15.01 9.71
CA TYR A 209 0.60 16.37 9.59
C TYR A 209 0.64 17.14 10.91
N THR A 210 0.01 16.64 11.98
CA THR A 210 -0.33 17.43 13.16
C THR A 210 0.61 17.27 14.35
N GLU A 211 1.25 16.11 14.49
CA GLU A 211 2.08 15.76 15.65
C GLU A 211 3.50 15.40 15.26
N LYS A 212 4.40 15.36 16.25
CA LYS A 212 5.78 14.93 16.07
C LYS A 212 6.16 13.90 17.13
N TRP A 213 6.98 12.95 16.73
CA TRP A 213 7.56 11.96 17.60
C TRP A 213 8.58 12.59 18.55
N GLU A 214 8.56 12.15 19.79
CA GLU A 214 9.49 12.54 20.84
C GLU A 214 9.93 11.29 21.60
N TYR A 215 11.26 11.12 21.77
CA TYR A 215 11.81 9.97 22.51
C TYR A 215 11.26 9.84 23.93
N SER A 216 11.01 10.96 24.61
CA SER A 216 10.47 11.01 25.98
C SER A 216 9.07 10.41 26.10
N LYS A 217 8.32 10.38 25.01
CA LYS A 217 6.92 9.89 24.96
C LYS A 217 6.77 8.49 24.36
N CYS A 218 7.84 7.96 23.75
CA CYS A 218 7.78 6.63 23.17
C CYS A 218 8.02 5.54 24.22
N GLU A 219 7.53 4.34 23.93
CA GLU A 219 7.81 3.15 24.71
C GLU A 219 9.15 2.56 24.27
N LYS A 220 10.08 2.47 25.21
CA LYS A 220 11.42 1.95 24.93
C LYS A 220 11.37 0.52 24.38
N ASN A 221 12.34 0.21 23.53
CA ASN A 221 12.49 -1.12 22.92
C ASN A 221 11.25 -1.59 22.17
N THR A 222 10.48 -0.64 21.59
CA THR A 222 9.26 -0.96 20.82
C THR A 222 9.43 -0.63 19.35
N ILE A 223 9.19 -1.63 18.52
CA ILE A 223 9.16 -1.54 17.05
C ILE A 223 7.71 -1.56 16.61
N PHE A 224 7.37 -0.68 15.66
CA PHE A 224 6.10 -0.72 14.96
C PHE A 224 6.27 -1.19 13.51
N CYS A 225 5.37 -2.06 13.04
CA CYS A 225 5.24 -2.50 11.66
C CYS A 225 3.81 -2.29 11.18
N SER A 226 3.63 -1.73 10.01
CA SER A 226 2.31 -1.38 9.47
C SER A 226 1.49 -2.58 8.99
N SER A 227 2.12 -3.73 8.71
CA SER A 227 1.43 -4.93 8.25
C SER A 227 2.31 -6.18 8.30
N ALA A 228 1.69 -7.34 8.57
CA ALA A 228 2.25 -8.66 8.36
C ALA A 228 1.28 -9.58 7.59
N GLN A 229 0.36 -9.00 6.82
CA GLN A 229 -0.77 -9.75 6.24
C GLN A 229 -0.33 -10.74 5.15
N ASP A 230 0.62 -10.38 4.33
CA ASP A 230 1.05 -11.16 3.17
C ASP A 230 2.58 -11.31 3.14
N PRO A 231 3.13 -12.36 2.52
CA PRO A 231 4.57 -12.59 2.44
C PRO A 231 5.36 -11.41 1.89
N ILE A 232 4.78 -10.68 0.93
CA ILE A 232 5.41 -9.51 0.32
C ILE A 232 5.76 -8.41 1.35
N LYS A 233 5.07 -8.38 2.50
CA LYS A 233 5.38 -7.46 3.61
C LYS A 233 6.58 -7.90 4.46
N GLY A 234 7.18 -9.04 4.16
CA GLY A 234 8.49 -9.46 4.67
C GLY A 234 8.58 -9.79 6.16
N PHE A 235 7.47 -9.78 6.90
CA PHE A 235 7.47 -9.98 8.35
C PHE A 235 8.12 -11.31 8.75
N HIS A 236 7.98 -12.33 7.94
CA HIS A 236 8.64 -13.61 8.11
C HIS A 236 10.19 -13.52 8.16
N GLN A 237 10.78 -12.53 7.49
CA GLN A 237 12.22 -12.30 7.54
C GLN A 237 12.59 -11.45 8.75
N LEU A 238 11.80 -10.43 9.07
CA LEU A 238 11.99 -9.61 10.27
C LEU A 238 12.03 -10.46 11.53
N LEU A 239 11.18 -11.50 11.68
CA LEU A 239 11.20 -12.40 12.82
C LEU A 239 12.58 -13.07 13.05
N LYS A 240 13.36 -13.33 12.00
CA LYS A 240 14.73 -13.84 12.14
C LYS A 240 15.65 -12.77 12.74
N SER A 241 15.52 -11.53 12.31
CA SER A 241 16.30 -10.40 12.84
C SER A 241 15.92 -10.11 14.29
N ILE A 242 14.64 -10.14 14.63
CA ILE A 242 14.17 -9.97 16.02
C ILE A 242 14.70 -11.07 16.95
N ALA A 243 14.87 -12.29 16.45
CA ALA A 243 15.50 -13.36 17.24
C ALA A 243 16.95 -13.05 17.62
N ILE A 244 17.67 -12.29 16.80
CA ILE A 244 19.03 -11.81 17.10
C ILE A 244 18.95 -10.62 18.06
N VAL A 245 18.09 -9.63 17.76
CA VAL A 245 17.88 -8.45 18.61
C VAL A 245 17.54 -8.84 20.04
N LYS A 246 16.64 -9.82 20.23
CA LYS A 246 16.23 -10.32 21.56
C LYS A 246 17.40 -10.82 22.41
N ARG A 247 18.49 -11.31 21.83
CA ARG A 247 19.67 -11.74 22.60
C ARG A 247 20.39 -10.57 23.25
N VAL A 248 20.24 -9.36 22.70
CA VAL A 248 20.87 -8.11 23.15
C VAL A 248 19.87 -7.27 23.95
N ILE A 249 18.62 -7.24 23.50
CA ILE A 249 17.50 -6.49 24.07
C ILE A 249 16.35 -7.48 24.36
N PRO A 250 16.36 -8.19 25.50
CA PRO A 250 15.40 -9.28 25.79
C PRO A 250 13.94 -8.82 25.85
N ASP A 251 13.69 -7.58 26.23
CA ASP A 251 12.38 -6.96 26.39
C ASP A 251 11.88 -6.27 25.09
N ILE A 252 12.55 -6.49 23.95
CA ILE A 252 12.10 -5.98 22.66
C ILE A 252 10.64 -6.34 22.39
N LYS A 253 9.85 -5.37 21.94
CA LYS A 253 8.46 -5.54 21.51
C LYS A 253 8.31 -5.18 20.05
N VAL A 254 7.53 -5.96 19.31
CA VAL A 254 7.14 -5.66 17.92
C VAL A 254 5.63 -5.63 17.86
N ARG A 255 5.08 -4.46 17.60
CA ARG A 255 3.66 -4.23 17.37
C ARG A 255 3.35 -4.22 15.90
N VAL A 256 2.33 -4.95 15.50
CA VAL A 256 1.99 -5.15 14.09
C VAL A 256 0.54 -4.76 13.87
N ALA A 257 0.31 -3.76 13.03
CA ALA A 257 -1.03 -3.38 12.59
C ALA A 257 -1.56 -4.33 11.50
N GLY A 258 -2.86 -4.25 11.26
CA GLY A 258 -3.55 -5.08 10.28
C GLY A 258 -4.05 -6.41 10.84
N PRO A 259 -4.78 -7.19 10.04
CA PRO A 259 -5.36 -8.44 10.49
C PRO A 259 -4.33 -9.42 11.08
N ASP A 260 -4.62 -10.00 12.24
CA ASP A 260 -3.80 -11.08 12.80
C ASP A 260 -3.97 -12.35 11.94
N VAL A 261 -3.03 -12.56 11.04
CA VAL A 261 -3.01 -13.73 10.14
C VAL A 261 -2.65 -15.02 10.87
N THR A 262 -2.11 -14.94 12.08
CA THR A 262 -1.81 -16.11 12.91
C THR A 262 -3.08 -16.67 13.54
N LEU A 263 -4.06 -15.81 13.83
CA LEU A 263 -5.30 -16.15 14.54
C LEU A 263 -5.02 -16.96 15.82
N SER A 264 -3.92 -16.68 16.51
CA SER A 264 -3.46 -17.47 17.64
C SER A 264 -4.40 -17.35 18.84
N SER A 265 -5.04 -16.21 19.00
CA SER A 265 -6.02 -15.91 20.05
C SER A 265 -7.47 -16.28 19.68
N HIS A 266 -7.74 -16.69 18.44
CA HIS A 266 -9.11 -16.91 17.97
C HIS A 266 -9.52 -18.38 18.12
N PRO A 267 -10.69 -18.72 18.69
CA PRO A 267 -11.15 -20.11 18.87
C PRO A 267 -11.18 -20.94 17.58
N SER A 268 -11.53 -20.32 16.45
CA SER A 268 -11.52 -20.95 15.11
C SER A 268 -10.20 -20.76 14.36
N GLY A 269 -9.13 -20.34 15.02
CA GLY A 269 -7.85 -20.01 14.39
C GLY A 269 -7.26 -21.17 13.60
N TYR A 270 -7.39 -22.39 14.10
CA TYR A 270 -6.88 -23.56 13.41
C TYR A 270 -7.54 -23.79 12.03
N THR A 271 -8.85 -23.63 11.92
CA THR A 271 -9.62 -23.89 10.70
C THR A 271 -9.63 -22.70 9.73
N LYS A 272 -9.47 -21.47 10.23
CA LYS A 272 -9.53 -20.24 9.42
C LYS A 272 -8.15 -19.70 9.01
N ARG A 273 -7.07 -20.22 9.56
CA ARG A 273 -5.71 -19.74 9.31
C ARG A 273 -5.26 -20.04 7.89
N ARG A 274 -4.59 -19.05 7.28
CA ARG A 274 -3.89 -19.18 5.99
C ARG A 274 -2.50 -19.81 6.20
N GLY A 275 -1.95 -20.42 5.14
CA GLY A 275 -0.61 -21.01 5.17
C GLY A 275 0.47 -20.04 5.63
N TYR A 276 0.40 -18.76 5.24
CA TYR A 276 1.34 -17.75 5.72
C TYR A 276 1.27 -17.54 7.23
N GLY A 277 0.07 -17.48 7.80
CA GLY A 277 -0.10 -17.38 9.26
C GLY A 277 0.50 -18.57 10.01
N LYS A 278 0.41 -19.78 9.44
CA LYS A 278 1.05 -20.99 9.99
C LYS A 278 2.58 -20.86 9.96
N ILE A 279 3.16 -20.34 8.85
CA ILE A 279 4.61 -20.08 8.76
C ILE A 279 5.06 -19.08 9.82
N LEU A 280 4.30 -18.00 10.05
CA LEU A 280 4.64 -17.03 11.09
C LEU A 280 4.62 -17.64 12.49
N ILE A 281 3.60 -18.45 12.83
CA ILE A 281 3.54 -19.16 14.12
C ILE A 281 4.73 -20.08 14.30
N GLU A 282 5.08 -20.89 13.29
CA GLU A 282 6.25 -21.77 13.36
C GLU A 282 7.53 -20.98 13.68
N ARG A 283 7.70 -19.79 13.05
CA ARG A 283 8.87 -18.94 13.31
C ARG A 283 8.83 -18.28 14.69
N ILE A 284 7.68 -17.76 15.11
CA ILE A 284 7.49 -17.16 16.45
C ILE A 284 7.86 -18.18 17.51
N LYS A 285 7.33 -19.39 17.42
CA LYS A 285 7.65 -20.50 18.37
C LYS A 285 9.11 -20.92 18.27
N LYS A 286 9.64 -21.13 17.07
CA LYS A 286 11.04 -21.53 16.84
C LYS A 286 12.02 -20.56 17.51
N TYR A 287 11.73 -19.26 17.43
CA TYR A 287 12.59 -18.20 17.97
C TYR A 287 12.17 -17.76 19.39
N LYS A 288 11.15 -18.40 19.98
CA LYS A 288 10.62 -18.09 21.33
C LYS A 288 10.22 -16.62 21.46
N LEU A 289 9.49 -16.09 20.46
CA LEU A 289 9.10 -14.68 20.36
C LEU A 289 7.64 -14.43 20.78
N GLU A 290 6.96 -15.39 21.40
CA GLU A 290 5.55 -15.33 21.78
C GLU A 290 5.23 -14.10 22.64
N ASN A 291 6.15 -13.73 23.53
CA ASN A 291 5.99 -12.56 24.41
C ASN A 291 6.54 -11.26 23.82
N ASN A 292 7.11 -11.31 22.61
CA ASN A 292 7.74 -10.15 21.95
C ASN A 292 6.91 -9.59 20.79
N ILE A 293 5.94 -10.35 20.26
CA ILE A 293 5.13 -9.98 19.10
C ILE A 293 3.69 -9.74 19.53
N GLU A 294 3.14 -8.59 19.16
CA GLU A 294 1.77 -8.17 19.42
C GLU A 294 1.07 -7.80 18.13
N PHE A 295 -0.02 -8.50 17.77
CA PHE A 295 -0.88 -8.16 16.64
C PHE A 295 -2.03 -7.27 17.14
N LEU A 296 -2.09 -6.04 16.62
CA LEU A 296 -3.03 -5.01 17.08
C LEU A 296 -4.41 -5.08 16.38
N GLY A 297 -4.53 -5.86 15.33
CA GLY A 297 -5.71 -5.83 14.48
C GLY A 297 -5.73 -4.63 13.50
N PRO A 298 -6.82 -4.49 12.72
CA PRO A 298 -7.01 -3.35 11.84
C PRO A 298 -7.13 -2.06 12.65
N LEU A 299 -6.33 -1.06 12.30
CA LEU A 299 -6.29 0.26 12.94
C LEU A 299 -6.79 1.33 11.97
N ASP A 300 -7.48 2.33 12.49
CA ASP A 300 -7.80 3.56 11.75
C ASP A 300 -6.59 4.52 11.68
N ALA A 301 -6.78 5.71 11.11
CA ALA A 301 -5.68 6.65 10.91
C ALA A 301 -5.14 7.24 12.23
N GLU A 302 -6.00 7.53 13.21
CA GLU A 302 -5.62 8.04 14.52
C GLU A 302 -4.93 6.95 15.36
N GLU A 303 -5.47 5.75 15.32
CA GLU A 303 -4.87 4.58 15.97
C GLU A 303 -3.49 4.27 15.38
N MET A 304 -3.34 4.32 14.04
CA MET A 304 -2.04 4.16 13.36
C MET A 304 -1.06 5.24 13.81
N LYS A 305 -1.44 6.52 13.78
CA LYS A 305 -0.63 7.64 14.26
C LYS A 305 -0.15 7.42 15.69
N THR A 306 -1.08 7.02 16.56
CA THR A 306 -0.76 6.69 17.97
C THR A 306 0.30 5.61 18.07
N GLN A 307 0.21 4.53 17.27
CA GLN A 307 1.22 3.47 17.30
C GLN A 307 2.58 3.92 16.79
N TYR A 308 2.63 4.76 15.75
CA TYR A 308 3.88 5.38 15.31
C TYR A 308 4.52 6.22 16.42
N LEU A 309 3.77 7.11 17.05
CA LEU A 309 4.29 8.01 18.11
C LEU A 309 4.74 7.26 19.37
N ARG A 310 4.09 6.14 19.69
CA ARG A 310 4.46 5.27 20.81
C ARG A 310 5.65 4.37 20.51
N ALA A 311 5.98 4.13 19.26
CA ALA A 311 7.09 3.28 18.89
C ALA A 311 8.44 4.00 19.03
N ASN A 312 9.47 3.25 19.39
CA ASN A 312 10.85 3.72 19.39
C ASN A 312 11.46 3.72 17.97
N LEU A 313 10.91 2.88 17.10
CA LEU A 313 11.38 2.62 15.74
C LEU A 313 10.24 2.10 14.87
N PHE A 314 10.16 2.59 13.63
CA PHE A 314 9.34 1.98 12.58
C PHE A 314 10.19 1.09 11.67
N VAL A 315 9.71 -0.11 11.35
CA VAL A 315 10.38 -1.03 10.42
C VAL A 315 9.44 -1.43 9.28
N CYS A 316 9.88 -1.21 8.04
CA CYS A 316 9.23 -1.67 6.81
C CYS A 316 10.07 -2.77 6.15
N PRO A 317 9.84 -4.05 6.47
CA PRO A 317 10.69 -5.16 6.03
C PRO A 317 10.24 -5.79 4.69
N SER A 318 9.51 -5.08 3.86
CA SER A 318 8.86 -5.58 2.64
C SER A 318 9.86 -6.16 1.64
N THR A 319 9.45 -7.16 0.87
CA THR A 319 10.29 -7.76 -0.19
C THR A 319 10.40 -6.84 -1.40
N ILE A 320 9.35 -6.06 -1.65
CA ILE A 320 9.27 -5.04 -2.71
C ILE A 320 8.25 -3.97 -2.29
N GLU A 321 8.53 -2.73 -2.60
CA GLU A 321 7.61 -1.58 -2.45
C GLU A 321 7.87 -0.59 -3.57
N ASN A 322 6.86 0.17 -3.97
CA ASN A 322 7.06 1.34 -4.81
C ASN A 322 7.36 2.57 -3.94
N SER A 323 6.32 3.20 -3.43
CA SER A 323 6.41 4.35 -2.52
C SER A 323 5.52 4.06 -1.30
N PRO A 324 6.03 3.32 -0.28
CA PRO A 324 5.18 2.88 0.82
C PRO A 324 4.73 4.05 1.69
N ASN A 325 3.42 4.35 1.67
CA ASN A 325 2.83 5.41 2.50
C ASN A 325 3.17 5.25 3.98
N SER A 326 3.35 4.01 4.46
CA SER A 326 3.74 3.75 5.84
C SER A 326 5.14 4.28 6.21
N VAL A 327 6.08 4.31 5.28
CA VAL A 327 7.38 4.97 5.48
C VAL A 327 7.18 6.49 5.47
N GLY A 328 6.41 7.02 4.53
CA GLY A 328 6.07 8.45 4.49
C GLY A 328 5.38 8.92 5.77
N GLU A 329 4.41 8.15 6.29
CA GLU A 329 3.71 8.45 7.55
C GLU A 329 4.66 8.49 8.75
N ALA A 330 5.58 7.51 8.85
CA ALA A 330 6.59 7.49 9.90
C ALA A 330 7.53 8.71 9.80
N GLN A 331 8.01 9.02 8.60
CA GLN A 331 8.88 10.19 8.34
C GLN A 331 8.17 11.52 8.60
N MET A 332 6.88 11.65 8.24
CA MET A 332 6.08 12.86 8.55
C MET A 332 5.99 13.15 10.04
N LEU A 333 5.89 12.09 10.84
CA LEU A 333 5.88 12.17 12.29
C LEU A 333 7.30 12.29 12.88
N GLY A 334 8.35 11.98 12.13
CA GLY A 334 9.74 11.96 12.58
C GLY A 334 10.09 10.74 13.43
N VAL A 335 9.45 9.60 13.18
CA VAL A 335 9.76 8.32 13.84
C VAL A 335 10.98 7.70 13.16
N PRO A 336 12.05 7.34 13.89
CA PRO A 336 13.20 6.67 13.28
C PRO A 336 12.77 5.49 12.40
N CYS A 337 13.25 5.46 11.14
CA CYS A 337 12.82 4.48 10.14
C CYS A 337 13.92 3.53 9.73
N ILE A 338 13.59 2.23 9.63
CA ILE A 338 14.39 1.25 8.88
C ILE A 338 13.50 0.59 7.84
N ALA A 339 13.98 0.52 6.60
CA ALA A 339 13.28 -0.17 5.53
C ALA A 339 14.23 -1.11 4.77
N THR A 340 13.67 -2.06 4.05
CA THR A 340 14.45 -2.85 3.11
C THR A 340 14.83 -2.00 1.88
N TYR A 341 16.08 -2.17 1.42
CA TYR A 341 16.54 -1.57 0.17
C TYR A 341 15.92 -2.32 -1.01
N THR A 342 14.76 -1.84 -1.45
CA THR A 342 13.97 -2.48 -2.51
C THR A 342 13.07 -1.50 -3.23
N GLY A 343 12.86 -1.73 -4.52
CA GLY A 343 11.96 -0.91 -5.35
C GLY A 343 12.25 0.58 -5.25
N GLY A 344 11.22 1.39 -5.02
CA GLY A 344 11.30 2.84 -4.90
C GLY A 344 11.57 3.37 -3.47
N VAL A 345 11.87 2.49 -2.51
CA VAL A 345 12.19 2.91 -1.12
C VAL A 345 13.40 3.84 -1.08
N MET A 346 14.35 3.68 -2.00
CA MET A 346 15.52 4.55 -2.09
C MET A 346 15.16 6.03 -2.38
N ASP A 347 14.06 6.28 -3.09
CA ASP A 347 13.60 7.65 -3.34
C ASP A 347 12.94 8.27 -2.10
N MET A 348 12.44 7.42 -1.19
CA MET A 348 11.87 7.87 0.08
C MET A 348 12.92 8.07 1.17
N ILE A 349 14.01 7.30 1.14
CA ILE A 349 15.12 7.37 2.10
C ILE A 349 16.40 7.75 1.32
N PRO A 350 16.54 9.02 0.90
CA PRO A 350 17.65 9.44 0.05
C PRO A 350 19.00 9.48 0.78
N ASN A 351 18.99 9.50 2.10
CA ASN A 351 20.19 9.53 2.94
C ASN A 351 19.92 8.98 4.34
N VAL A 352 20.98 8.80 5.13
CA VAL A 352 20.93 8.21 6.48
C VAL A 352 20.16 9.05 7.52
N GLN A 353 19.97 10.34 7.26
CA GLN A 353 19.18 11.22 8.12
C GLN A 353 17.67 11.03 7.91
N CYS A 354 17.27 10.46 6.76
CA CYS A 354 15.88 10.15 6.45
C CYS A 354 15.48 8.70 6.80
N GLY A 355 16.41 7.91 7.31
CA GLY A 355 16.21 6.50 7.68
C GLY A 355 17.38 5.61 7.27
N LYS A 356 17.31 4.35 7.66
CA LYS A 356 18.32 3.34 7.31
C LYS A 356 17.71 2.32 6.33
N MET A 357 18.51 1.91 5.35
CA MET A 357 18.10 0.85 4.41
C MET A 357 19.00 -0.37 4.56
N VAL A 358 18.39 -1.55 4.54
CA VAL A 358 19.07 -2.84 4.66
C VAL A 358 18.54 -3.79 3.59
N ARG A 359 19.42 -4.57 2.96
CA ARG A 359 18.95 -5.60 2.00
C ARG A 359 18.07 -6.62 2.70
N PHE A 360 17.04 -7.07 2.02
CA PHE A 360 16.04 -8.00 2.57
C PHE A 360 16.67 -9.31 3.10
N GLU A 361 17.67 -9.82 2.43
CA GLU A 361 18.36 -11.08 2.77
C GLU A 361 19.25 -10.95 4.01
N GLU A 362 19.68 -9.74 4.33
CA GLU A 362 20.70 -9.45 5.35
C GLU A 362 20.11 -9.38 6.76
N VAL A 363 19.70 -10.54 7.27
CA VAL A 363 19.06 -10.68 8.61
C VAL A 363 19.93 -10.10 9.73
N GLY A 364 21.25 -10.34 9.66
CA GLY A 364 22.20 -9.81 10.63
C GLY A 364 22.33 -8.29 10.57
N MET A 365 22.41 -7.72 9.36
CA MET A 365 22.48 -6.28 9.17
C MET A 365 21.20 -5.59 9.63
N MET A 366 20.02 -6.18 9.37
CA MET A 366 18.76 -5.69 9.88
C MET A 366 18.73 -5.70 11.43
N ALA A 367 19.22 -6.76 12.06
CA ALA A 367 19.30 -6.82 13.52
C ALA A 367 20.24 -5.75 14.08
N VAL A 368 21.42 -5.57 13.51
CA VAL A 368 22.38 -4.52 13.91
C VAL A 368 21.80 -3.13 13.70
N ALA A 369 21.14 -2.88 12.56
CA ALA A 369 20.50 -1.60 12.30
C ALA A 369 19.41 -1.29 13.35
N ILE A 370 18.60 -2.29 13.73
CA ILE A 370 17.59 -2.16 14.80
C ILE A 370 18.25 -1.83 16.14
N ILE A 371 19.26 -2.61 16.58
CA ILE A 371 19.95 -2.42 17.86
C ILE A 371 20.55 -1.01 17.94
N ASN A 372 21.29 -0.61 16.90
CA ASN A 372 21.95 0.70 16.87
C ASN A 372 20.91 1.83 16.90
N THR A 373 19.82 1.72 16.11
CA THR A 373 18.80 2.77 16.08
C THR A 373 18.07 2.88 17.42
N LEU A 374 17.76 1.77 18.10
CA LEU A 374 17.16 1.82 19.42
C LEU A 374 18.09 2.44 20.48
N ASN A 375 19.39 2.16 20.41
CA ASN A 375 20.38 2.75 21.33
C ASN A 375 20.62 4.25 21.07
N GLU A 376 20.57 4.66 19.80
CA GLU A 376 20.81 6.03 19.36
C GLU A 376 19.56 6.92 19.42
N SER A 377 18.36 6.34 19.56
CA SER A 377 17.08 7.03 19.41
C SER A 377 16.88 8.20 20.38
N LYS A 378 17.53 8.20 21.53
CA LYS A 378 17.52 9.32 22.49
C LYS A 378 18.13 10.62 21.90
N HIS A 379 19.05 10.48 20.97
CA HIS A 379 19.79 11.60 20.34
C HIS A 379 19.41 11.76 18.87
N PHE A 380 18.33 11.10 18.43
CA PHE A 380 17.90 11.16 17.04
C PHE A 380 17.34 12.56 16.70
N ASP A 381 17.98 13.21 15.75
CA ASP A 381 17.49 14.45 15.15
C ASP A 381 16.64 14.11 13.92
N ASN A 382 15.33 14.31 14.03
CA ASN A 382 14.37 14.04 12.97
C ASN A 382 14.06 15.23 12.07
N SER A 383 14.78 16.35 12.22
CA SER A 383 14.49 17.60 11.50
C SER A 383 14.58 17.43 9.98
N VAL A 384 15.62 16.76 9.50
CA VAL A 384 15.85 16.53 8.07
C VAL A 384 14.82 15.57 7.51
N GLU A 385 14.57 14.43 8.20
CA GLU A 385 13.57 13.44 7.81
C GLU A 385 12.17 14.06 7.66
N VAL A 386 11.73 14.80 8.68
CA VAL A 386 10.43 15.49 8.68
C VAL A 386 10.36 16.53 7.56
N SER A 387 11.43 17.31 7.34
CA SER A 387 11.47 18.32 6.29
C SER A 387 11.33 17.70 4.90
N VAL A 388 12.07 16.63 4.63
CA VAL A 388 12.01 15.89 3.34
C VAL A 388 10.61 15.28 3.14
N ALA A 389 10.05 14.66 4.18
CA ALA A 389 8.73 14.04 4.10
C ALA A 389 7.62 15.09 3.89
N ARG A 390 7.67 16.20 4.61
CA ARG A 390 6.68 17.30 4.46
C ARG A 390 6.71 17.94 3.10
N ASN A 391 7.88 18.12 2.51
CA ASN A 391 8.00 18.61 1.15
C ASN A 391 7.43 17.61 0.12
N ARG A 392 7.74 16.31 0.29
CA ARG A 392 7.21 15.25 -0.58
C ARG A 392 5.69 15.14 -0.52
N HIS A 393 5.12 15.25 0.65
CA HIS A 393 3.69 15.03 0.90
C HIS A 393 2.91 16.34 1.10
N ASP A 394 3.46 17.48 0.63
CA ASP A 394 2.74 18.76 0.69
C ASP A 394 1.47 18.69 -0.15
N SER A 395 0.32 18.78 0.53
CA SER A 395 -1.00 18.59 -0.10
C SER A 395 -1.31 19.63 -1.17
N LYS A 396 -0.85 20.87 -0.96
CA LYS A 396 -1.11 21.96 -1.88
C LYS A 396 -0.21 21.84 -3.13
N GLN A 397 1.09 21.57 -2.93
CA GLN A 397 2.01 21.36 -4.05
C GLN A 397 1.61 20.14 -4.90
N ASN A 398 1.21 19.04 -4.26
CA ASN A 398 0.78 17.83 -4.95
C ASN A 398 -0.50 18.08 -5.76
N ALA A 399 -1.47 18.85 -5.22
CA ALA A 399 -2.68 19.23 -5.97
C ALA A 399 -2.36 20.11 -7.18
N VAL A 400 -1.47 21.10 -7.03
CA VAL A 400 -1.00 21.96 -8.13
C VAL A 400 -0.29 21.12 -9.19
N CYS A 401 0.60 20.23 -8.78
CA CYS A 401 1.32 19.34 -9.69
C CYS A 401 0.34 18.47 -10.50
N LEU A 402 -0.59 17.81 -9.83
CA LEU A 402 -1.58 16.95 -10.48
C LEU A 402 -2.47 17.72 -11.47
N TYR A 403 -2.93 18.91 -11.09
CA TYR A 403 -3.73 19.75 -11.98
C TYR A 403 -2.96 20.22 -13.22
N ASN A 404 -1.69 20.59 -13.06
CA ASN A 404 -0.84 20.98 -14.19
C ASN A 404 -0.63 19.82 -15.17
N ILE A 405 -0.42 18.59 -14.65
CA ILE A 405 -0.34 17.39 -15.49
C ILE A 405 -1.64 17.19 -16.28
N TYR A 406 -2.80 17.36 -15.64
CA TYR A 406 -4.08 17.23 -16.32
C TYR A 406 -4.22 18.26 -17.45
N ARG A 407 -3.86 19.50 -17.18
CA ARG A 407 -3.90 20.56 -18.20
C ARG A 407 -2.96 20.29 -19.38
N GLU A 408 -1.77 19.78 -19.12
CA GLU A 408 -0.80 19.40 -20.16
C GLU A 408 -1.34 18.28 -21.07
N ILE A 409 -2.06 17.32 -20.51
CA ILE A 409 -2.63 16.20 -21.28
C ILE A 409 -3.85 16.61 -22.11
N ILE A 410 -4.65 17.56 -21.62
CA ILE A 410 -5.86 18.03 -22.30
C ILE A 410 -5.54 18.97 -23.48
N GLN A 411 -4.41 19.67 -23.44
CA GLN A 411 -3.93 20.55 -24.54
C GLN A 411 -3.42 19.74 -25.70
#